data_e79a615795428cecbb271239a5bf3599
#
_entry.id   e79a615795428cecbb271239a5bf3599
#
_cell.length_a   1.000
_cell.length_b   1.000
_cell.length_c   1.000
_cell.angle_alpha   90.00
_cell.angle_beta   90.00
_cell.angle_gamma   90.00
#
_symmetry.space_group_name_H-M   'P 1'
#
loop_
_entity.id
_entity.type
_entity.pdbx_description
1 polymer ?
#
loop_
_entity_poly.entity_id
_entity_poly.type
_entity_poly.pdbx_seq_one_letter_code
_entity_poly.pdbx_strand_id
1 'polypeptide(L)'
;QRQMCIRDRYEAVQEKYRAVAAEIKRLEATGVPESEALNAMLRAHETAPVEGSARLSDLIRRPQLGYDDLAPFDPERPALPAVVREAVEIRMKYAGYIARQQKQVEEFAREEGRLLPKTIDYLSMQGLRVEARQKLDEIRPLSVGQASRISGVSPADIAVLLIWLEQNKE
;
A
#
# COMPACT_ATOMS: atom_id res chain seq x y z
N GLN A 1 14.15 20.18 30.32
CA GLN A 1 15.00 19.10 29.75
C GLN A 1 14.22 17.99 29.04
N ARG A 2 13.08 17.47 29.61
CA ARG A 2 12.26 16.45 28.93
C ARG A 2 11.61 16.93 27.63
N GLN A 3 11.14 18.16 27.57
CA GLN A 3 10.52 18.74 26.37
C GLN A 3 11.54 19.02 25.25
N MET A 4 12.76 19.44 25.60
CA MET A 4 13.87 19.54 24.63
C MET A 4 14.20 18.18 24.01
N CYS A 5 14.32 17.12 24.80
CA CYS A 5 14.59 15.76 24.32
C CYS A 5 13.49 15.23 23.37
N ILE A 6 12.24 15.56 23.60
CA ILE A 6 11.11 15.14 22.72
C ILE A 6 11.15 15.91 21.42
N ARG A 7 11.44 17.21 21.46
CA ARG A 7 11.54 18.06 20.28
C ARG A 7 12.70 17.66 19.38
N ASP A 8 13.88 17.43 19.97
CA ASP A 8 15.07 17.00 19.23
C ASP A 8 14.84 15.65 18.56
N ARG A 9 14.19 14.71 19.25
CA ARG A 9 13.79 13.43 18.65
C ARG A 9 12.78 13.59 17.52
N TYR A 10 11.81 14.47 17.69
CA TYR A 10 10.84 14.74 16.64
C TYR A 10 11.50 15.34 15.41
N GLU A 11 12.37 16.32 15.58
CA GLU A 11 13.12 16.96 14.49
C GLU A 11 14.02 15.95 13.76
N ALA A 12 14.75 15.10 14.49
CA ALA A 12 15.58 14.04 13.92
C ALA A 12 14.76 13.02 13.10
N VAL A 13 13.57 12.65 13.59
CA VAL A 13 12.66 11.76 12.86
C VAL A 13 12.14 12.43 11.59
N GLN A 14 11.77 13.70 11.66
CA GLN A 14 11.31 14.46 10.48
C GLN A 14 12.41 14.57 9.42
N GLU A 15 13.65 14.85 9.87
CA GLU A 15 14.79 14.95 8.97
C GLU A 15 15.10 13.61 8.31
N LYS A 16 15.06 12.50 9.06
CA LYS A 16 15.17 11.16 8.50
C LYS A 16 14.13 10.92 7.39
N TYR A 17 12.87 11.24 7.64
CA TYR A 17 11.82 11.03 6.63
C TYR A 17 11.99 11.90 5.39
N ARG A 18 12.44 13.14 5.55
CA ARG A 18 12.77 14.03 4.42
C ARG A 18 13.93 13.48 3.60
N ALA A 19 15.00 13.03 4.25
CA ALA A 19 16.16 12.44 3.58
C ALA A 19 15.76 11.16 2.82
N VAL A 20 14.94 10.30 3.41
CA VAL A 20 14.43 9.08 2.74
C VAL A 20 13.59 9.44 1.51
N ALA A 21 12.69 10.41 1.61
CA ALA A 21 11.84 10.83 0.50
C ALA A 21 12.65 11.46 -0.65
N ALA A 22 13.63 12.30 -0.31
CA ALA A 22 14.53 12.92 -1.28
C ALA A 22 15.36 11.88 -2.03
N GLU A 23 15.89 10.89 -1.31
CA GLU A 23 16.70 9.83 -1.91
C GLU A 23 15.86 8.90 -2.81
N ILE A 24 14.67 8.52 -2.41
CA ILE A 24 13.77 7.74 -3.26
C ILE A 24 13.51 8.47 -4.58
N LYS A 25 13.20 9.77 -4.51
CA LYS A 25 12.97 10.60 -5.71
C LYS A 25 14.20 10.65 -6.61
N ARG A 26 15.40 10.78 -6.02
CA ARG A 26 16.67 10.76 -6.77
C ARG A 26 16.88 9.43 -7.48
N LEU A 27 16.71 8.30 -6.77
CA LEU A 27 16.85 6.95 -7.33
C LEU A 27 15.86 6.67 -8.45
N GLU A 28 14.65 7.21 -8.38
CA GLU A 28 13.66 7.10 -9.45
C GLU A 28 14.01 7.94 -10.68
N ALA A 29 14.77 9.01 -10.51
CA ALA A 29 15.22 9.86 -11.59
C ALA A 29 16.56 9.43 -12.22
N THR A 30 17.39 8.68 -11.46
CA THR A 30 18.73 8.30 -11.89
C THR A 30 18.72 7.00 -12.69
N GLY A 31 19.19 7.07 -13.94
CA GLY A 31 19.42 5.93 -14.81
C GLY A 31 20.87 5.47 -14.78
N VAL A 32 21.08 4.16 -14.82
CA VAL A 32 22.41 3.54 -14.98
C VAL A 32 22.45 2.86 -16.35
N PRO A 33 23.42 3.20 -17.21
CA PRO A 33 23.57 2.52 -18.50
C PRO A 33 24.05 1.09 -18.28
N GLU A 34 23.72 0.23 -19.23
CA GLU A 34 24.27 -1.12 -19.29
C GLU A 34 25.80 -1.08 -19.32
N SER A 35 26.42 -1.94 -18.52
CA SER A 35 27.86 -2.19 -18.55
C SER A 35 28.15 -3.63 -18.17
N GLU A 36 29.26 -4.18 -18.67
CA GLU A 36 29.66 -5.53 -18.28
C GLU A 36 29.89 -5.65 -16.77
N ALA A 37 30.43 -4.60 -16.13
CA ALA A 37 30.62 -4.57 -14.68
C ALA A 37 29.28 -4.65 -13.92
N LEU A 38 28.26 -3.89 -14.35
CA LEU A 38 26.91 -3.96 -13.79
C LEU A 38 26.31 -5.35 -13.98
N ASN A 39 26.37 -5.88 -15.19
CA ASN A 39 25.79 -7.18 -15.50
C ASN A 39 26.53 -8.34 -14.81
N ALA A 40 27.84 -8.24 -14.61
CA ALA A 40 28.62 -9.21 -13.82
C ALA A 40 28.18 -9.19 -12.33
N MET A 41 27.99 -8.01 -11.74
CA MET A 41 27.45 -7.86 -10.37
C MET A 41 26.04 -8.44 -10.27
N LEU A 42 25.17 -8.15 -11.22
CA LEU A 42 23.80 -8.67 -11.24
C LEU A 42 23.76 -10.20 -11.31
N ARG A 43 24.62 -10.82 -12.15
CA ARG A 43 24.75 -12.29 -12.22
C ARG A 43 25.30 -12.87 -10.90
N ALA A 44 26.24 -12.20 -10.26
CA ALA A 44 26.77 -12.63 -8.96
C ALA A 44 25.72 -12.62 -7.85
N HIS A 45 24.74 -11.73 -7.95
CA HIS A 45 23.57 -11.68 -7.07
C HIS A 45 22.39 -12.52 -7.58
N GLU A 46 22.59 -13.43 -8.52
CA GLU A 46 21.57 -14.32 -9.08
C GLU A 46 20.33 -13.58 -9.60
N THR A 47 20.54 -12.40 -10.19
CA THR A 47 19.46 -11.61 -10.78
C THR A 47 19.69 -11.34 -12.27
N ALA A 48 18.63 -11.07 -13.00
CA ALA A 48 18.70 -10.89 -14.44
C ALA A 48 19.56 -9.68 -14.84
N PRO A 49 20.40 -9.80 -15.87
CA PRO A 49 21.16 -8.68 -16.42
C PRO A 49 20.20 -7.60 -16.94
N VAL A 50 20.76 -6.41 -17.17
CA VAL A 50 20.06 -5.27 -17.78
C VAL A 50 20.42 -5.20 -19.25
N GLU A 51 19.44 -4.92 -20.10
CA GLU A 51 19.60 -4.62 -21.50
C GLU A 51 19.34 -3.11 -21.71
N GLY A 52 20.36 -2.37 -22.19
CA GLY A 52 20.29 -0.93 -22.42
C GLY A 52 20.50 -0.09 -21.16
N SER A 53 19.47 0.33 -20.46
CA SER A 53 19.57 1.12 -19.24
C SER A 53 18.53 0.72 -18.21
N ALA A 54 18.84 0.85 -16.93
CA ALA A 54 17.90 0.63 -15.83
C ALA A 54 17.92 1.82 -14.86
N ARG A 55 16.81 2.07 -14.19
CA ARG A 55 16.79 3.04 -13.09
C ARG A 55 17.33 2.38 -11.83
N LEU A 56 18.05 3.14 -11.01
CA LEU A 56 18.50 2.67 -9.70
C LEU A 56 17.34 2.16 -8.85
N SER A 57 16.18 2.82 -8.94
CA SER A 57 14.96 2.42 -8.27
C SER A 57 14.50 1.00 -8.65
N ASP A 58 14.63 0.61 -9.91
CA ASP A 58 14.19 -0.70 -10.40
C ASP A 58 15.17 -1.80 -9.96
N LEU A 59 16.45 -1.47 -9.86
CA LEU A 59 17.47 -2.39 -9.36
C LEU A 59 17.30 -2.64 -7.86
N ILE A 60 17.09 -1.61 -7.04
CA ILE A 60 16.86 -1.75 -5.59
C ILE A 60 15.60 -2.56 -5.26
N ARG A 61 14.56 -2.49 -6.11
CA ARG A 61 13.34 -3.30 -5.92
C ARG A 61 13.57 -4.79 -6.06
N ARG A 62 14.69 -5.21 -6.65
CA ARG A 62 15.04 -6.63 -6.74
C ARG A 62 15.42 -7.18 -5.36
N PRO A 63 14.85 -8.31 -4.90
CA PRO A 63 15.10 -8.84 -3.56
C PRO A 63 16.59 -9.09 -3.26
N GLN A 64 17.33 -9.49 -4.28
CA GLN A 64 18.74 -9.87 -4.19
C GLN A 64 19.71 -8.70 -4.02
N LEU A 65 19.28 -7.47 -4.33
CA LEU A 65 20.15 -6.29 -4.32
C LEU A 65 19.81 -5.38 -3.14
N GLY A 66 20.86 -4.89 -2.46
CA GLY A 66 20.77 -3.86 -1.44
C GLY A 66 21.10 -2.47 -1.99
N TYR A 67 20.81 -1.45 -1.20
CA TYR A 67 21.16 -0.06 -1.53
C TYR A 67 22.68 0.11 -1.70
N ASP A 68 23.50 -0.60 -0.91
CA ASP A 68 24.95 -0.48 -0.93
C ASP A 68 25.61 -1.20 -2.13
N ASP A 69 24.97 -2.23 -2.69
CA ASP A 69 25.47 -2.95 -3.86
C ASP A 69 25.52 -2.08 -5.12
N LEU A 70 24.70 -1.05 -5.17
CA LEU A 70 24.64 -0.11 -6.30
C LEU A 70 25.64 1.05 -6.19
N ALA A 71 26.40 1.15 -5.09
CA ALA A 71 27.35 2.23 -4.88
C ALA A 71 28.38 2.40 -6.01
N PRO A 72 28.95 1.34 -6.61
CA PRO A 72 29.92 1.48 -7.71
C PRO A 72 29.32 2.06 -9.00
N PHE A 73 27.98 2.01 -9.14
CA PHE A 73 27.25 2.44 -10.33
C PHE A 73 26.48 3.75 -10.13
N ASP A 74 26.63 4.38 -8.96
CA ASP A 74 25.97 5.62 -8.59
C ASP A 74 27.00 6.66 -8.13
N PRO A 75 27.68 7.35 -9.06
CA PRO A 75 28.74 8.31 -8.72
C PRO A 75 28.20 9.54 -7.99
N GLU A 76 26.91 9.85 -8.12
CA GLU A 76 26.26 10.98 -7.43
C GLU A 76 25.61 10.57 -6.11
N ARG A 77 25.94 9.39 -5.60
CA ARG A 77 25.39 8.83 -4.37
C ARG A 77 25.68 9.73 -3.17
N PRO A 78 24.66 10.19 -2.44
CA PRO A 78 24.85 11.01 -1.25
C PRO A 78 25.38 10.16 -0.07
N ALA A 79 26.17 10.80 0.79
CA ALA A 79 26.63 10.22 2.05
C ALA A 79 25.45 10.23 3.07
N LEU A 80 24.66 9.17 3.10
CA LEU A 80 23.52 9.03 4.00
C LEU A 80 23.84 8.15 5.21
N PRO A 81 23.30 8.47 6.40
CA PRO A 81 23.35 7.60 7.55
C PRO A 81 22.78 6.20 7.25
N ALA A 82 23.34 5.16 7.86
CA ALA A 82 22.90 3.76 7.63
C ALA A 82 21.40 3.58 7.85
N VAL A 83 20.84 4.23 8.88
CA VAL A 83 19.42 4.18 9.21
C VAL A 83 18.52 4.80 8.11
N VAL A 84 19.04 5.73 7.31
CA VAL A 84 18.32 6.31 6.16
C VAL A 84 18.43 5.36 4.97
N ARG A 85 19.60 4.81 4.69
CA ARG A 85 19.82 3.84 3.60
C ARG A 85 18.92 2.61 3.75
N GLU A 86 18.92 2.02 4.94
CA GLU A 86 18.03 0.91 5.28
C GLU A 86 16.55 1.25 5.08
N ALA A 87 16.11 2.43 5.54
CA ALA A 87 14.74 2.88 5.36
C ALA A 87 14.36 3.12 3.89
N VAL A 88 15.31 3.60 3.05
CA VAL A 88 15.13 3.71 1.60
C VAL A 88 14.93 2.33 0.99
N GLU A 89 15.81 1.38 1.29
CA GLU A 89 15.75 0.01 0.77
C GLU A 89 14.42 -0.66 1.12
N ILE A 90 14.04 -0.63 2.40
CA ILE A 90 12.77 -1.19 2.87
C ILE A 90 11.58 -0.56 2.12
N ARG A 91 11.52 0.78 2.04
CA ARG A 91 10.42 1.44 1.34
C ARG A 91 10.35 1.09 -0.14
N MET A 92 11.50 1.00 -0.82
CA MET A 92 11.55 0.66 -2.24
C MET A 92 11.09 -0.77 -2.51
N LYS A 93 11.55 -1.74 -1.70
CA LYS A 93 11.18 -3.16 -1.84
C LYS A 93 9.71 -3.42 -1.51
N TYR A 94 9.19 -2.75 -0.48
CA TYR A 94 7.81 -2.96 -0.02
C TYR A 94 6.78 -2.01 -0.66
N ALA A 95 7.20 -1.04 -1.46
CA ALA A 95 6.30 -0.05 -2.08
C ALA A 95 5.12 -0.70 -2.83
N GLY A 96 5.37 -1.76 -3.59
CA GLY A 96 4.33 -2.47 -4.33
C GLY A 96 3.31 -3.18 -3.43
N TYR A 97 3.75 -3.72 -2.30
CA TYR A 97 2.86 -4.37 -1.32
C TYR A 97 2.02 -3.33 -0.59
N ILE A 98 2.64 -2.23 -0.16
CA ILE A 98 1.95 -1.12 0.52
C ILE A 98 0.89 -0.52 -0.39
N ALA A 99 1.22 -0.29 -1.67
CA ALA A 99 0.27 0.27 -2.63
C ALA A 99 -0.94 -0.66 -2.86
N ARG A 100 -0.72 -1.98 -2.94
CA ARG A 100 -1.83 -2.95 -3.05
C ARG A 100 -2.72 -2.94 -1.81
N GLN A 101 -2.10 -2.92 -0.63
CA GLN A 101 -2.83 -2.89 0.64
C GLN A 101 -3.62 -1.59 0.80
N GLN A 102 -3.02 -0.45 0.43
CA GLN A 102 -3.70 0.84 0.43
C GLN A 102 -4.92 0.84 -0.49
N LYS A 103 -4.78 0.31 -1.70
CA LYS A 103 -5.89 0.17 -2.64
C LYS A 103 -7.03 -0.69 -2.08
N GLN A 104 -6.70 -1.80 -1.42
CA GLN A 104 -7.71 -2.65 -0.77
C GLN A 104 -8.43 -1.92 0.36
N VAL A 105 -7.70 -1.14 1.18
CA VAL A 105 -8.30 -0.33 2.26
C VAL A 105 -9.22 0.74 1.67
N GLU A 106 -8.82 1.40 0.60
CA GLU A 106 -9.63 2.42 -0.09
C GLU A 106 -10.89 1.81 -0.74
N GLU A 107 -10.76 0.64 -1.36
CA GLU A 107 -11.88 -0.12 -1.90
C GLU A 107 -12.86 -0.51 -0.79
N PHE A 108 -12.35 -1.03 0.31
CA PHE A 108 -13.17 -1.40 1.47
C PHE A 108 -13.88 -0.18 2.08
N ALA A 109 -13.17 0.94 2.27
CA ALA A 109 -13.75 2.17 2.79
C ALA A 109 -14.85 2.74 1.86
N ARG A 110 -14.65 2.62 0.54
CA ARG A 110 -15.64 3.01 -0.46
C ARG A 110 -16.88 2.12 -0.39
N GLU A 111 -16.71 0.82 -0.28
CA GLU A 111 -17.84 -0.13 -0.16
C GLU A 111 -18.59 0.08 1.17
N GLU A 112 -17.89 0.30 2.28
CA GLU A 112 -18.53 0.65 3.57
C GLU A 112 -19.36 1.94 3.49
N GLY A 113 -18.91 2.93 2.72
CA GLY A 113 -19.57 4.21 2.53
C GLY A 113 -20.80 4.15 1.62
N ARG A 114 -21.06 3.05 0.91
CA ARG A 114 -22.23 2.92 0.02
C ARG A 114 -23.52 3.03 0.82
N LEU A 115 -24.37 3.94 0.36
CA LEU A 115 -25.68 4.16 0.98
C LEU A 115 -26.65 3.05 0.58
N LEU A 116 -27.47 2.66 1.53
CA LEU A 116 -28.58 1.72 1.33
C LEU A 116 -29.87 2.53 1.13
N PRO A 117 -30.58 2.34 0.01
CA PRO A 117 -31.86 2.98 -0.21
C PRO A 117 -32.87 2.63 0.90
N LYS A 118 -33.62 3.61 1.37
CA LYS A 118 -34.65 3.40 2.41
C LYS A 118 -35.76 2.46 1.97
N THR A 119 -35.90 2.27 0.66
CA THR A 119 -36.96 1.47 0.02
C THR A 119 -36.60 -0.02 -0.09
N ILE A 120 -35.42 -0.46 0.40
CA ILE A 120 -35.02 -1.87 0.33
C ILE A 120 -36.01 -2.74 1.12
N ASP A 121 -36.52 -3.78 0.45
CA ASP A 121 -37.29 -4.85 1.09
C ASP A 121 -36.32 -6.00 1.46
N TYR A 122 -35.78 -5.95 2.68
CA TYR A 122 -34.85 -6.96 3.18
C TYR A 122 -35.48 -8.33 3.37
N LEU A 123 -36.80 -8.37 3.66
CA LEU A 123 -37.51 -9.62 3.94
C LEU A 123 -37.68 -10.48 2.68
N SER A 124 -37.89 -9.86 1.53
CA SER A 124 -38.03 -10.55 0.24
C SER A 124 -36.69 -10.88 -0.42
N MET A 125 -35.56 -10.31 0.07
CA MET A 125 -34.26 -10.42 -0.58
C MET A 125 -33.73 -11.87 -0.53
N GLN A 126 -33.58 -12.48 -1.70
CA GLN A 126 -33.01 -13.82 -1.82
C GLN A 126 -31.50 -13.79 -1.55
N GLY A 127 -30.97 -14.86 -0.95
CA GLY A 127 -29.55 -15.00 -0.62
C GLY A 127 -29.16 -14.48 0.76
N LEU A 128 -29.95 -13.63 1.40
CA LEU A 128 -29.76 -13.26 2.80
C LEU A 128 -30.28 -14.37 3.72
N ARG A 129 -29.56 -14.63 4.82
CA ARG A 129 -30.03 -15.51 5.88
C ARG A 129 -31.24 -14.89 6.60
N VAL A 130 -32.12 -15.74 7.14
CA VAL A 130 -33.34 -15.30 7.82
C VAL A 130 -33.05 -14.30 8.95
N GLU A 131 -32.06 -14.58 9.78
CA GLU A 131 -31.62 -13.68 10.88
C GLU A 131 -31.17 -12.33 10.33
N ALA A 132 -30.32 -12.32 9.28
CA ALA A 132 -29.83 -11.10 8.67
C ALA A 132 -30.99 -10.25 8.08
N ARG A 133 -31.95 -10.87 7.41
CA ARG A 133 -33.17 -10.18 6.90
C ARG A 133 -33.91 -9.46 8.00
N GLN A 134 -34.20 -10.18 9.11
CA GLN A 134 -34.91 -9.62 10.24
C GLN A 134 -34.18 -8.46 10.88
N LYS A 135 -32.85 -8.60 11.10
CA LYS A 135 -32.02 -7.56 11.71
C LYS A 135 -31.85 -6.33 10.82
N LEU A 136 -31.66 -6.54 9.53
CA LEU A 136 -31.57 -5.43 8.57
C LEU A 136 -32.91 -4.68 8.41
N ASP A 137 -34.02 -5.41 8.44
CA ASP A 137 -35.35 -4.81 8.36
C ASP A 137 -35.73 -4.05 9.63
N GLU A 138 -35.35 -4.57 10.82
CA GLU A 138 -35.57 -3.94 12.12
C GLU A 138 -34.74 -2.64 12.26
N ILE A 139 -33.45 -2.69 11.91
CA ILE A 139 -32.48 -1.60 12.19
C ILE A 139 -32.45 -0.55 11.07
N ARG A 140 -32.75 -0.95 9.82
CA ARG A 140 -32.73 -0.07 8.65
C ARG A 140 -31.43 0.73 8.51
N PRO A 141 -30.25 0.07 8.37
CA PRO A 141 -28.98 0.76 8.29
C PRO A 141 -28.92 1.69 7.07
N LEU A 142 -28.23 2.83 7.22
CA LEU A 142 -28.10 3.85 6.17
C LEU A 142 -26.99 3.53 5.16
N SER A 143 -26.03 2.69 5.56
CA SER A 143 -24.89 2.31 4.71
C SER A 143 -24.52 0.84 4.91
N VAL A 144 -23.77 0.32 3.94
CA VAL A 144 -23.19 -1.03 4.00
C VAL A 144 -22.31 -1.20 5.24
N GLY A 145 -21.53 -0.18 5.61
CA GLY A 145 -20.71 -0.19 6.80
C GLY A 145 -21.52 -0.23 8.10
N GLN A 146 -22.69 0.39 8.16
CA GLN A 146 -23.60 0.21 9.29
C GLN A 146 -24.17 -1.20 9.33
N ALA A 147 -24.57 -1.73 8.17
CA ALA A 147 -25.10 -3.08 8.05
C ALA A 147 -24.08 -4.15 8.53
N SER A 148 -22.81 -3.98 8.19
CA SER A 148 -21.75 -4.92 8.56
C SER A 148 -21.45 -4.99 10.07
N ARG A 149 -21.84 -3.96 10.82
CA ARG A 149 -21.65 -3.88 12.27
C ARG A 149 -22.85 -4.42 13.07
N ILE A 150 -23.90 -4.84 12.39
CA ILE A 150 -25.09 -5.42 13.03
C ILE A 150 -24.78 -6.86 13.43
N SER A 151 -24.97 -7.17 14.72
CA SER A 151 -24.89 -8.55 15.20
C SER A 151 -25.90 -9.46 14.50
N GLY A 152 -25.46 -10.59 13.96
CA GLY A 152 -26.29 -11.48 13.15
C GLY A 152 -26.16 -11.29 11.63
N VAL A 153 -25.54 -10.20 11.18
CA VAL A 153 -25.19 -9.97 9.77
C VAL A 153 -23.74 -10.41 9.51
N SER A 154 -23.55 -11.35 8.59
CA SER A 154 -22.24 -11.90 8.24
C SER A 154 -21.64 -11.22 7.01
N PRO A 155 -20.32 -11.39 6.74
CA PRO A 155 -19.71 -10.93 5.50
C PRO A 155 -20.39 -11.46 4.23
N ALA A 156 -20.95 -12.68 4.28
CA ALA A 156 -21.70 -13.25 3.16
C ALA A 156 -23.00 -12.48 2.89
N ASP A 157 -23.70 -12.07 3.95
CA ASP A 157 -24.91 -11.24 3.82
C ASP A 157 -24.57 -9.86 3.25
N ILE A 158 -23.43 -9.27 3.63
CA ILE A 158 -22.95 -8.02 3.07
C ILE A 158 -22.63 -8.16 1.57
N ALA A 159 -22.04 -9.28 1.15
CA ALA A 159 -21.79 -9.53 -0.27
C ALA A 159 -23.11 -9.58 -1.08
N VAL A 160 -24.16 -10.17 -0.53
CA VAL A 160 -25.51 -10.17 -1.15
C VAL A 160 -26.06 -8.75 -1.29
N LEU A 161 -25.93 -7.91 -0.25
CA LEU A 161 -26.34 -6.50 -0.31
C LEU A 161 -25.58 -5.72 -1.37
N LEU A 162 -24.27 -5.94 -1.50
CA LEU A 162 -23.45 -5.28 -2.52
C LEU A 162 -23.87 -5.68 -3.93
N ILE A 163 -24.11 -6.97 -4.17
CA ILE A 163 -24.60 -7.47 -5.46
C ILE A 163 -25.95 -6.85 -5.78
N TRP A 164 -26.86 -6.80 -4.81
CA TRP A 164 -28.17 -6.19 -5.00
C TRP A 164 -28.06 -4.71 -5.37
N LEU A 165 -27.17 -3.96 -4.69
CA LEU A 165 -26.91 -2.55 -5.00
C LEU A 165 -26.33 -2.35 -6.41
N GLU A 166 -25.50 -3.29 -6.90
CA GLU A 166 -24.99 -3.24 -8.27
C GLU A 166 -26.08 -3.46 -9.32
N GLN A 167 -27.01 -4.36 -9.05
CA GLN A 167 -28.10 -4.70 -9.97
C GLN A 167 -29.21 -3.64 -10.01
N ASN A 168 -29.34 -2.83 -8.95
CA ASN A 168 -30.37 -1.80 -8.80
C ASN A 168 -29.77 -0.38 -8.77
N LYS A 169 -28.67 -0.15 -9.48
CA LYS A 169 -28.16 1.19 -9.75
C LYS A 169 -29.07 1.87 -10.77
N GLU A 170 -29.87 2.85 -10.33
CA GLU A 170 -30.50 3.85 -11.18
C GLU A 170 -29.52 4.96 -11.51
#